data_92f38d64236fb8d47716d0e9e368329a
#
_entry.id   92f38d64236fb8d47716d0e9e368329a
#
_cell.length_a   1.000
_cell.length_b   1.000
_cell.length_c   1.000
_cell.angle_alpha   90.00
_cell.angle_beta   90.00
_cell.angle_gamma   90.00
#
_symmetry.space_group_name_H-M   'P 1'
#
loop_
_entity.id
_entity.type
_entity.pdbx_description
1 polymer ?
#
loop_
_entity_poly.entity_id
_entity_poly.type
_entity_poly.pdbx_seq_one_letter_code
_entity_poly.pdbx_strand_id
1 'polypeptide(L)'
;FGHYSLLDRSMKVIMIVLTISTLLALIASFFTPIEKQAEFETTFNFLESAHILFLVALIGWMPAPIDISIWHSVWAVSKNKEQGHTIPMSQALLDFKVGYWGTMILAVCFLTLGALVMYGTPESPASNSTEFAKQFIGFYTTNLGQWAFPIIALAAFATMFSTLLTCLDAYPRTLRRSTELLFPRLDSLVYHNKIY
;
A
#
# COMPACT_ATOMS: atom_id res chain seq x y z
N PHE A 1 11.82 10.38 -21.72
CA PHE A 1 12.13 9.99 -20.33
C PHE A 1 12.56 8.52 -20.30
N GLY A 2 13.86 8.25 -20.60
CA GLY A 2 14.41 6.92 -20.87
C GLY A 2 14.70 6.02 -19.66
N HIS A 3 14.22 6.30 -18.46
CA HIS A 3 14.53 5.52 -17.25
C HIS A 3 13.31 4.87 -16.57
N TYR A 4 12.14 4.89 -17.22
CA TYR A 4 10.92 4.28 -16.64
C TYR A 4 11.09 2.77 -16.43
N SER A 5 11.77 2.07 -17.34
CA SER A 5 12.03 0.63 -17.21
C SER A 5 12.97 0.28 -16.05
N LEU A 6 13.92 1.16 -15.72
CA LEU A 6 14.80 0.99 -14.57
C LEU A 6 14.02 1.16 -13.27
N LEU A 7 13.17 2.20 -13.21
CA LEU A 7 12.30 2.45 -12.06
C LEU A 7 11.34 1.28 -11.83
N ASP A 8 10.65 0.81 -12.87
CA ASP A 8 9.73 -0.33 -12.80
C ASP A 8 10.43 -1.61 -12.31
N ARG A 9 11.64 -1.90 -12.82
CA ARG A 9 12.43 -3.05 -12.38
C ARG A 9 12.84 -2.92 -10.91
N SER A 10 13.32 -1.75 -10.51
CA SER A 10 13.72 -1.49 -9.12
C SER A 10 12.55 -1.65 -8.16
N MET A 11 11.37 -1.12 -8.51
CA MET A 11 10.15 -1.26 -7.70
C MET A 11 9.74 -2.72 -7.53
N LYS A 12 9.80 -3.53 -8.59
CA LYS A 12 9.50 -4.97 -8.52
C LYS A 12 10.46 -5.70 -7.57
N VAL A 13 11.76 -5.41 -7.65
CA VAL A 13 12.74 -6.00 -6.74
C VAL A 13 12.47 -5.60 -5.29
N ILE A 14 12.21 -4.32 -5.03
CA ILE A 14 11.90 -3.82 -3.69
C ILE A 14 10.65 -4.48 -3.13
N MET A 15 9.59 -4.60 -3.91
CA MET A 15 8.36 -5.29 -3.49
C MET A 15 8.62 -6.77 -3.16
N ILE A 16 9.41 -7.48 -3.95
CA ILE A 16 9.77 -8.87 -3.68
C ILE A 16 10.57 -8.98 -2.38
N VAL A 17 11.58 -8.12 -2.19
CA VAL A 17 12.39 -8.08 -0.97
C VAL A 17 11.51 -7.80 0.26
N LEU A 18 10.62 -6.81 0.18
CA LEU A 18 9.71 -6.48 1.27
C LEU A 18 8.75 -7.64 1.59
N THR A 19 8.19 -8.29 0.56
CA THR A 19 7.31 -9.45 0.72
C THR A 19 8.03 -10.60 1.43
N ILE A 20 9.22 -10.96 0.95
CA ILE A 20 10.02 -12.03 1.57
C ILE A 20 10.39 -11.67 3.00
N SER A 21 10.85 -10.44 3.24
CA SER A 21 11.19 -9.96 4.58
C SER A 21 9.99 -10.01 5.53
N THR A 22 8.81 -9.65 5.07
CA THR A 22 7.57 -9.72 5.86
C THR A 22 7.23 -11.15 6.25
N LEU A 23 7.30 -12.08 5.29
CA LEU A 23 7.05 -13.49 5.57
C LEU A 23 8.07 -14.08 6.53
N LEU A 24 9.36 -13.75 6.36
CA LEU A 24 10.43 -14.19 7.27
C LEU A 24 10.25 -13.61 8.68
N ALA A 25 9.93 -12.31 8.79
CA ALA A 25 9.66 -11.67 10.08
C ALA A 25 8.45 -12.29 10.77
N LEU A 26 7.39 -12.57 10.03
CA LEU A 26 6.20 -13.23 10.55
C LEU A 26 6.52 -14.64 11.08
N ILE A 27 7.23 -15.44 10.30
CA ILE A 27 7.66 -16.78 10.72
C ILE A 27 8.55 -16.69 11.96
N ALA A 28 9.55 -15.80 11.98
CA ALA A 28 10.42 -15.59 13.11
C ALA A 28 9.67 -15.18 14.38
N SER A 29 8.62 -14.32 14.25
CA SER A 29 7.79 -13.90 15.39
C SER A 29 7.04 -15.03 16.06
N PHE A 30 6.70 -16.12 15.35
CA PHE A 30 6.10 -17.31 15.96
C PHE A 30 7.08 -18.09 16.84
N PHE A 31 8.39 -17.99 16.55
CA PHE A 31 9.45 -18.68 17.32
C PHE A 31 10.08 -17.81 18.41
N THR A 32 9.79 -16.52 18.41
CA THR A 32 10.31 -15.56 19.40
C THR A 32 9.14 -14.91 20.13
N PRO A 33 8.51 -15.61 21.08
CA PRO A 33 7.38 -15.06 21.80
C PRO A 33 7.82 -13.86 22.63
N ILE A 34 7.13 -12.73 22.48
CA ILE A 34 7.32 -11.55 23.31
C ILE A 34 6.47 -11.73 24.57
N GLU A 35 7.03 -11.42 25.73
CA GLU A 35 6.27 -11.43 26.98
C GLU A 35 5.13 -10.41 26.91
N LYS A 36 3.91 -10.92 26.98
CA LYS A 36 2.70 -10.12 26.98
C LYS A 36 2.29 -9.83 28.41
N GLN A 37 1.92 -8.61 28.69
CA GLN A 37 1.43 -8.17 30.00
C GLN A 37 -0.07 -7.92 29.89
N ALA A 38 -0.84 -8.58 30.73
CA ALA A 38 -2.32 -8.48 30.73
C ALA A 38 -2.81 -7.04 30.97
N GLU A 39 -1.98 -6.20 31.59
CA GLU A 39 -2.29 -4.78 31.85
C GLU A 39 -2.41 -3.96 30.55
N PHE A 40 -1.72 -4.37 29.46
CA PHE A 40 -1.74 -3.68 28.16
C PHE A 40 -2.65 -4.35 27.14
N GLU A 41 -3.39 -5.40 27.54
CA GLU A 41 -4.37 -6.02 26.67
C GLU A 41 -5.63 -5.13 26.58
N THR A 42 -5.84 -4.55 25.41
CA THR A 42 -7.05 -3.78 25.12
C THR A 42 -8.10 -4.68 24.48
N THR A 43 -9.31 -4.67 25.04
CA THR A 43 -10.44 -5.38 24.45
C THR A 43 -11.22 -4.45 23.51
N PHE A 44 -11.51 -4.96 22.30
CA PHE A 44 -12.33 -4.22 21.36
C PHE A 44 -13.79 -4.15 21.86
N ASN A 45 -14.33 -2.93 21.96
CA ASN A 45 -15.71 -2.71 22.39
C ASN A 45 -16.52 -2.04 21.27
N PHE A 46 -17.52 -2.73 20.75
CA PHE A 46 -18.42 -2.23 19.72
C PHE A 46 -19.31 -1.05 20.18
N LEU A 47 -19.41 -0.77 21.47
CA LEU A 47 -20.18 0.36 22.00
C LEU A 47 -19.35 1.65 22.10
N GLU A 48 -18.05 1.56 21.90
CA GLU A 48 -17.15 2.70 21.95
C GLU A 48 -16.93 3.30 20.57
N SER A 49 -17.27 4.59 20.42
CA SER A 49 -17.19 5.30 19.13
C SER A 49 -15.79 5.30 18.53
N ALA A 50 -14.74 5.37 19.35
CA ALA A 50 -13.34 5.33 18.89
C ALA A 50 -13.00 4.00 18.20
N HIS A 51 -13.44 2.89 18.76
CA HIS A 51 -13.22 1.56 18.18
C HIS A 51 -13.99 1.37 16.87
N ILE A 52 -15.22 1.89 16.79
CA ILE A 52 -16.00 1.86 15.54
C ILE A 52 -15.33 2.72 14.45
N LEU A 53 -14.90 3.93 14.77
CA LEU A 53 -14.21 4.81 13.83
C LEU A 53 -12.91 4.18 13.32
N PHE A 54 -12.15 3.53 14.20
CA PHE A 54 -10.97 2.78 13.81
C PHE A 54 -11.31 1.64 12.83
N LEU A 55 -12.37 0.88 13.11
CA LEU A 55 -12.81 -0.21 12.25
C LEU A 55 -13.24 0.30 10.86
N VAL A 56 -13.98 1.41 10.80
CA VAL A 56 -14.38 2.05 9.55
C VAL A 56 -13.16 2.51 8.76
N ALA A 57 -12.18 3.13 9.42
CA ALA A 57 -10.93 3.54 8.80
C ALA A 57 -10.15 2.33 8.27
N LEU A 58 -10.05 1.26 9.06
CA LEU A 58 -9.37 0.03 8.66
C LEU A 58 -10.02 -0.59 7.41
N ILE A 59 -11.34 -0.73 7.39
CA ILE A 59 -12.09 -1.28 6.24
C ILE A 59 -11.92 -0.39 5.01
N GLY A 60 -11.86 0.93 5.19
CA GLY A 60 -11.67 1.88 4.09
C GLY A 60 -10.29 1.83 3.43
N TRP A 61 -9.28 1.35 4.16
CA TRP A 61 -7.88 1.32 3.70
C TRP A 61 -7.35 -0.09 3.41
N MET A 62 -7.94 -1.13 3.99
CA MET A 62 -7.46 -2.51 3.81
C MET A 62 -8.40 -3.35 2.92
N PRO A 63 -7.86 -4.16 2.01
CA PRO A 63 -6.43 -4.36 1.67
C PRO A 63 -5.84 -3.23 0.82
N ALA A 64 -6.68 -2.38 0.24
CA ALA A 64 -6.32 -1.22 -0.56
C ALA A 64 -7.46 -0.20 -0.55
N PRO A 65 -7.17 1.11 -0.65
CA PRO A 65 -8.19 2.14 -0.78
C PRO A 65 -9.10 1.89 -1.99
N ILE A 66 -10.37 2.22 -1.86
CA ILE A 66 -11.41 1.95 -2.89
C ILE A 66 -11.08 2.66 -4.22
N ASP A 67 -10.45 3.82 -4.18
CA ASP A 67 -10.05 4.62 -5.34
C ASP A 67 -9.00 3.94 -6.23
N ILE A 68 -8.19 3.02 -5.70
CA ILE A 68 -7.22 2.24 -6.49
C ILE A 68 -7.90 1.43 -7.60
N SER A 69 -9.12 0.98 -7.41
CA SER A 69 -9.87 0.27 -8.43
C SER A 69 -10.10 1.14 -9.68
N ILE A 70 -10.33 2.45 -9.48
CA ILE A 70 -10.49 3.43 -10.56
C ILE A 70 -9.12 3.69 -11.23
N TRP A 71 -8.06 3.86 -10.46
CA TRP A 71 -6.72 4.13 -10.97
C TRP A 71 -6.23 3.02 -11.89
N HIS A 72 -6.45 1.77 -11.48
CA HIS A 72 -6.06 0.60 -12.27
C HIS A 72 -6.73 0.63 -13.67
N SER A 73 -8.00 0.98 -13.75
CA SER A 73 -8.72 1.09 -15.01
C SER A 73 -8.20 2.24 -15.89
N VAL A 74 -7.90 3.39 -15.29
CA VAL A 74 -7.35 4.56 -16.00
C VAL A 74 -5.96 4.24 -16.56
N TRP A 75 -5.12 3.56 -15.80
CA TRP A 75 -3.78 3.13 -16.27
C TRP A 75 -3.84 2.07 -17.35
N ALA A 76 -4.75 1.09 -17.26
CA ALA A 76 -4.94 0.10 -18.30
C ALA A 76 -5.32 0.74 -19.64
N VAL A 77 -6.22 1.72 -19.62
CA VAL A 77 -6.59 2.49 -20.82
C VAL A 77 -5.41 3.31 -21.36
N SER A 78 -4.63 3.94 -20.50
CA SER A 78 -3.45 4.71 -20.91
C SER A 78 -2.39 3.82 -21.54
N LYS A 79 -2.11 2.66 -20.94
CA LYS A 79 -1.16 1.67 -21.44
C LYS A 79 -1.56 1.12 -22.82
N ASN A 80 -2.86 0.83 -23.02
CA ASN A 80 -3.36 0.41 -24.32
C ASN A 80 -3.14 1.46 -25.41
N LYS A 81 -3.31 2.75 -25.09
CA LYS A 81 -3.05 3.84 -26.03
C LYS A 81 -1.58 3.98 -26.39
N GLU A 82 -0.67 3.81 -25.42
CA GLU A 82 0.77 3.90 -25.65
C GLU A 82 1.32 2.72 -26.46
N GLN A 83 0.81 1.54 -26.22
CA GLN A 83 1.28 0.30 -26.87
C GLN A 83 0.65 0.05 -28.25
N GLY A 84 -0.40 0.81 -28.62
CA GLY A 84 -1.09 0.66 -29.91
C GLY A 84 -1.88 -0.64 -30.07
N HIS A 85 -2.01 -1.44 -29.01
CA HIS A 85 -2.85 -2.64 -28.98
C HIS A 85 -3.67 -2.71 -27.71
N THR A 86 -4.85 -3.32 -27.79
CA THR A 86 -5.72 -3.52 -26.64
C THR A 86 -5.36 -4.80 -25.90
N ILE A 87 -5.07 -4.68 -24.62
CA ILE A 87 -4.89 -5.85 -23.75
C ILE A 87 -6.25 -6.55 -23.60
N PRO A 88 -6.32 -7.88 -23.83
CA PRO A 88 -7.55 -8.63 -23.60
C PRO A 88 -8.08 -8.45 -22.18
N MET A 89 -9.40 -8.31 -22.04
CA MET A 89 -10.04 -8.11 -20.73
C MET A 89 -9.69 -9.21 -19.73
N SER A 90 -9.53 -10.45 -20.21
CA SER A 90 -9.13 -11.59 -19.38
C SER A 90 -7.74 -11.41 -18.74
N GLN A 91 -6.78 -10.85 -19.47
CA GLN A 91 -5.44 -10.56 -18.93
C GLN A 91 -5.48 -9.41 -17.92
N ALA A 92 -6.21 -8.34 -18.23
CA ALA A 92 -6.36 -7.21 -17.30
C ALA A 92 -7.03 -7.63 -15.99
N LEU A 93 -8.04 -8.51 -16.06
CA LEU A 93 -8.70 -9.08 -14.89
C LEU A 93 -7.79 -10.05 -14.12
N LEU A 94 -6.94 -10.79 -14.79
CA LEU A 94 -5.98 -11.67 -14.15
C LEU A 94 -4.96 -10.85 -13.35
N ASP A 95 -4.37 -9.84 -13.98
CA ASP A 95 -3.42 -8.91 -13.32
C ASP A 95 -4.04 -8.27 -12.09
N PHE A 96 -5.27 -7.77 -12.22
CA PHE A 96 -5.99 -7.19 -11.09
C PHE A 96 -6.21 -8.20 -9.96
N LYS A 97 -6.70 -9.40 -10.28
CA LYS A 97 -6.95 -10.45 -9.27
C LYS A 97 -5.68 -10.86 -8.55
N VAL A 98 -4.59 -11.09 -9.28
CA VAL A 98 -3.29 -11.48 -8.69
C VAL A 98 -2.78 -10.37 -7.75
N GLY A 99 -2.81 -9.12 -8.19
CA GLY A 99 -2.41 -7.98 -7.38
C GLY A 99 -3.27 -7.84 -6.13
N TYR A 100 -4.59 -7.90 -6.26
CA TYR A 100 -5.52 -7.73 -5.15
C TYR A 100 -5.39 -8.85 -4.10
N TRP A 101 -5.35 -10.12 -4.53
CA TRP A 101 -5.16 -11.25 -3.63
C TRP A 101 -3.78 -11.20 -2.94
N GLY A 102 -2.73 -10.84 -3.67
CA GLY A 102 -1.40 -10.65 -3.10
C GLY A 102 -1.39 -9.58 -2.01
N THR A 103 -2.01 -8.43 -2.28
CA THR A 103 -2.15 -7.34 -1.30
C THR A 103 -2.96 -7.78 -0.07
N MET A 104 -4.04 -8.51 -0.27
CA MET A 104 -4.87 -9.03 0.83
C MET A 104 -4.08 -9.99 1.74
N ILE A 105 -3.32 -10.92 1.16
CA ILE A 105 -2.48 -11.84 1.93
C ILE A 105 -1.43 -11.08 2.72
N LEU A 106 -0.73 -10.13 2.09
CA LEU A 106 0.25 -9.29 2.77
C LEU A 106 -0.36 -8.44 3.88
N ALA A 107 -1.57 -7.90 3.67
CA ALA A 107 -2.28 -7.15 4.70
C ALA A 107 -2.55 -8.00 5.95
N VAL A 108 -2.97 -9.26 5.76
CA VAL A 108 -3.15 -10.21 6.87
C VAL A 108 -1.82 -10.54 7.56
N CYS A 109 -0.74 -10.71 6.79
CA CYS A 109 0.59 -10.93 7.35
C CYS A 109 1.06 -9.74 8.21
N PHE A 110 0.88 -8.50 7.73
CA PHE A 110 1.21 -7.30 8.49
C PHE A 110 0.36 -7.16 9.76
N LEU A 111 -0.94 -7.41 9.67
CA LEU A 111 -1.83 -7.37 10.83
C LEU A 111 -1.41 -8.39 11.89
N THR A 112 -1.10 -9.62 11.45
CA THR A 112 -0.63 -10.68 12.34
C THR A 112 0.72 -10.34 12.97
N LEU A 113 1.67 -9.80 12.18
CA LEU A 113 2.97 -9.36 12.68
C LEU A 113 2.79 -8.25 13.73
N GLY A 114 1.97 -7.24 13.45
CA GLY A 114 1.65 -6.18 14.42
C GLY A 114 1.03 -6.72 15.70
N ALA A 115 0.09 -7.67 15.59
CA ALA A 115 -0.52 -8.30 16.75
C ALA A 115 0.48 -9.14 17.56
N LEU A 116 1.41 -9.84 16.91
CA LEU A 116 2.43 -10.63 17.62
C LEU A 116 3.46 -9.76 18.33
N VAL A 117 3.81 -8.60 17.75
CA VAL A 117 4.89 -7.74 18.27
C VAL A 117 4.39 -6.67 19.23
N MET A 118 3.19 -6.11 19.01
CA MET A 118 2.70 -4.96 19.78
C MET A 118 1.58 -5.29 20.77
N TYR A 119 0.71 -6.26 20.44
CA TYR A 119 -0.43 -6.53 21.29
C TYR A 119 0.00 -7.08 22.65
N GLY A 120 -0.50 -6.48 23.74
CA GLY A 120 -0.13 -6.82 25.09
C GLY A 120 1.27 -6.35 25.53
N THR A 121 1.83 -5.36 24.83
CA THR A 121 3.07 -4.69 25.20
C THR A 121 2.84 -3.21 25.53
N PRO A 122 3.73 -2.55 26.29
CA PRO A 122 3.62 -1.12 26.56
C PRO A 122 3.83 -0.22 25.34
N GLU A 123 4.25 -0.80 24.21
CA GLU A 123 4.48 -0.07 22.98
C GLU A 123 3.16 0.22 22.27
N SER A 124 2.76 1.50 22.22
CA SER A 124 1.64 1.97 21.39
C SER A 124 2.16 2.51 20.05
N PRO A 125 1.35 2.43 18.97
CA PRO A 125 1.71 3.04 17.71
C PRO A 125 1.99 4.54 17.87
N ALA A 126 3.16 4.99 17.41
CA ALA A 126 3.53 6.39 17.50
C ALA A 126 2.60 7.26 16.63
N SER A 127 2.15 8.39 17.19
CA SER A 127 1.33 9.36 16.46
C SER A 127 2.13 10.18 15.44
N ASN A 128 3.44 10.25 15.59
CA ASN A 128 4.34 10.95 14.68
C ASN A 128 4.84 9.99 13.58
N SER A 129 4.71 10.41 12.31
CA SER A 129 5.08 9.60 11.14
C SER A 129 6.54 9.10 11.16
N THR A 130 7.47 9.93 11.65
CA THR A 130 8.90 9.57 11.71
C THR A 130 9.16 8.51 12.78
N GLU A 131 8.53 8.63 13.93
CA GLU A 131 8.63 7.63 15.01
C GLU A 131 7.94 6.34 14.64
N PHE A 132 6.77 6.43 13.99
CA PHE A 132 6.08 5.26 13.46
C PHE A 132 6.93 4.52 12.43
N ALA A 133 7.61 5.23 11.52
CA ALA A 133 8.52 4.61 10.56
C ALA A 133 9.67 3.85 11.26
N LYS A 134 10.22 4.40 12.33
CA LYS A 134 11.25 3.72 13.15
C LYS A 134 10.69 2.47 13.84
N GLN A 135 9.49 2.56 14.43
CA GLN A 135 8.82 1.40 15.02
C GLN A 135 8.56 0.32 13.97
N PHE A 136 8.06 0.71 12.80
CA PHE A 136 7.81 -0.20 11.70
C PHE A 136 9.07 -0.96 11.26
N ILE A 137 10.20 -0.27 11.10
CA ILE A 137 11.49 -0.90 10.81
C ILE A 137 11.91 -1.80 11.97
N GLY A 138 11.64 -1.36 13.21
CA GLY A 138 11.92 -2.12 14.45
C GLY A 138 11.27 -3.50 14.45
N PHE A 139 10.04 -3.66 13.95
CA PHE A 139 9.35 -4.97 13.87
C PHE A 139 10.15 -6.01 13.10
N TYR A 140 10.83 -5.58 12.05
CA TYR A 140 11.68 -6.46 11.26
C TYR A 140 13.03 -6.72 11.94
N THR A 141 13.66 -5.68 12.47
CA THR A 141 14.99 -5.80 13.07
C THR A 141 14.99 -6.55 14.39
N THR A 142 13.90 -6.52 15.15
CA THR A 142 13.72 -7.33 16.36
C THR A 142 13.74 -8.82 16.03
N ASN A 143 13.12 -9.21 14.91
CA ASN A 143 13.00 -10.62 14.52
C ASN A 143 14.15 -11.10 13.62
N LEU A 144 14.64 -10.24 12.71
CA LEU A 144 15.67 -10.60 11.73
C LEU A 144 17.08 -10.20 12.15
N GLY A 145 17.20 -9.33 13.17
CA GLY A 145 18.49 -8.78 13.63
C GLY A 145 18.84 -7.44 12.98
N GLN A 146 19.76 -6.71 13.61
CA GLN A 146 20.14 -5.34 13.21
C GLN A 146 20.74 -5.22 11.80
N TRP A 147 21.25 -6.31 11.23
CA TRP A 147 21.75 -6.33 9.85
C TRP A 147 20.67 -6.05 8.82
N ALA A 148 19.40 -6.33 9.16
CA ALA A 148 18.27 -6.10 8.26
C ALA A 148 17.88 -4.60 8.16
N PHE A 149 18.31 -3.76 9.11
CA PHE A 149 17.94 -2.34 9.17
C PHE A 149 18.14 -1.58 7.86
N PRO A 150 19.34 -1.57 7.23
CA PRO A 150 19.53 -0.79 6.01
C PRO A 150 18.66 -1.29 4.85
N ILE A 151 18.41 -2.59 4.77
CA ILE A 151 17.59 -3.19 3.70
C ILE A 151 16.13 -2.78 3.88
N ILE A 152 15.60 -2.95 5.09
CA ILE A 152 14.20 -2.62 5.40
C ILE A 152 13.96 -1.10 5.32
N ALA A 153 14.90 -0.29 5.82
CA ALA A 153 14.80 1.17 5.72
C ALA A 153 14.78 1.65 4.26
N LEU A 154 15.64 1.08 3.41
CA LEU A 154 15.64 1.39 1.97
C LEU A 154 14.35 0.93 1.29
N ALA A 155 13.86 -0.26 1.62
CA ALA A 155 12.61 -0.79 1.08
C ALA A 155 11.41 0.08 1.52
N ALA A 156 11.34 0.47 2.79
CA ALA A 156 10.29 1.35 3.30
C ALA A 156 10.32 2.73 2.62
N PHE A 157 11.51 3.34 2.51
CA PHE A 157 11.67 4.60 1.80
C PHE A 157 11.22 4.50 0.34
N ALA A 158 11.69 3.49 -0.38
CA ALA A 158 11.34 3.31 -1.79
C ALA A 158 9.85 3.05 -1.99
N THR A 159 9.20 2.31 -1.09
CA THR A 159 7.76 2.05 -1.11
C THR A 159 6.98 3.35 -0.90
N MET A 160 7.34 4.16 0.09
CA MET A 160 6.70 5.45 0.35
C MET A 160 6.89 6.43 -0.81
N PHE A 161 8.11 6.48 -1.37
CA PHE A 161 8.42 7.32 -2.52
C PHE A 161 7.62 6.91 -3.76
N SER A 162 7.52 5.61 -4.03
CA SER A 162 6.69 5.07 -5.12
C SER A 162 5.22 5.42 -4.93
N THR A 163 4.70 5.26 -3.72
CA THR A 163 3.31 5.61 -3.40
C THR A 163 3.05 7.09 -3.68
N LEU A 164 3.97 7.97 -3.28
CA LEU A 164 3.87 9.40 -3.56
C LEU A 164 3.79 9.67 -5.08
N LEU A 165 4.70 9.08 -5.86
CA LEU A 165 4.71 9.21 -7.32
C LEU A 165 3.42 8.67 -7.96
N THR A 166 2.94 7.55 -7.47
CA THR A 166 1.68 6.93 -7.90
C THR A 166 0.48 7.86 -7.66
N CYS A 167 0.40 8.45 -6.48
CA CYS A 167 -0.66 9.41 -6.15
C CYS A 167 -0.59 10.67 -7.03
N LEU A 168 0.62 11.21 -7.25
CA LEU A 168 0.84 12.39 -8.11
C LEU A 168 0.43 12.14 -9.56
N ASP A 169 0.55 10.93 -10.07
CA ASP A 169 0.09 10.57 -11.42
C ASP A 169 -1.43 10.24 -11.44
N ALA A 170 -1.91 9.48 -10.47
CA ALA A 170 -3.27 8.94 -10.47
C ALA A 170 -4.34 10.00 -10.20
N TYR A 171 -4.15 10.87 -9.20
CA TYR A 171 -5.16 11.87 -8.83
C TYR A 171 -5.51 12.85 -9.97
N PRO A 172 -4.55 13.49 -10.65
CA PRO A 172 -4.86 14.38 -11.76
C PRO A 172 -5.59 13.66 -12.91
N ARG A 173 -5.20 12.43 -13.23
CA ARG A 173 -5.85 11.65 -14.29
C ARG A 173 -7.29 11.28 -13.92
N THR A 174 -7.49 10.86 -12.67
CA THR A 174 -8.83 10.50 -12.17
C THR A 174 -9.74 11.72 -12.09
N LEU A 175 -9.25 12.84 -11.54
CA LEU A 175 -10.01 14.10 -11.48
C LEU A 175 -10.39 14.58 -12.87
N ARG A 176 -9.45 14.58 -13.82
CA ARG A 176 -9.72 14.92 -15.20
C ARG A 176 -10.82 14.04 -15.77
N ARG A 177 -10.72 12.73 -15.63
CA ARG A 177 -11.71 11.80 -16.16
C ARG A 177 -13.08 11.95 -15.50
N SER A 178 -13.12 12.18 -14.21
CA SER A 178 -14.36 12.44 -13.47
C SER A 178 -15.01 13.75 -13.92
N THR A 179 -14.21 14.80 -14.14
CA THR A 179 -14.70 16.09 -14.63
C THR A 179 -15.27 15.98 -16.04
N GLU A 180 -14.60 15.26 -16.95
CA GLU A 180 -15.08 14.98 -18.30
C GLU A 180 -16.46 14.27 -18.30
N LEU A 181 -16.63 13.31 -17.37
CA LEU A 181 -17.89 12.56 -17.24
C LEU A 181 -19.03 13.38 -16.61
N LEU A 182 -18.71 14.20 -15.60
CA LEU A 182 -19.71 15.01 -14.90
C LEU A 182 -20.13 16.25 -15.71
N PHE A 183 -19.21 16.81 -16.47
CA PHE A 183 -19.42 18.03 -17.23
C PHE A 183 -19.05 17.87 -18.71
N PRO A 184 -19.83 17.10 -19.51
CA PRO A 184 -19.49 16.84 -20.93
C PRO A 184 -19.37 18.12 -21.79
N ARG A 185 -19.99 19.23 -21.36
CA ARG A 185 -19.89 20.53 -22.06
C ARG A 185 -18.52 21.21 -21.89
N LEU A 186 -17.77 20.90 -20.84
CA LEU A 186 -16.42 21.43 -20.66
C LEU A 186 -15.41 20.79 -21.61
N ASP A 187 -15.67 19.58 -22.06
CA ASP A 187 -14.82 18.84 -23.00
C ASP A 187 -14.71 19.58 -24.34
N SER A 188 -15.79 20.21 -24.81
CA SER A 188 -15.80 21.02 -26.03
C SER A 188 -14.93 22.29 -25.94
N LEU A 189 -14.78 22.85 -24.74
CA LEU A 189 -13.95 24.05 -24.50
C LEU A 189 -12.47 23.71 -24.33
N VAL A 190 -12.16 22.54 -23.79
CA VAL A 190 -10.79 22.06 -23.57
C VAL A 190 -10.18 21.49 -24.86
N TYR A 191 -10.99 20.88 -25.73
CA TYR A 191 -10.53 20.35 -27.03
C TYR A 191 -10.19 21.44 -28.05
N HIS A 192 -10.72 22.66 -27.89
CA HIS A 192 -10.38 23.78 -28.77
C HIS A 192 -9.05 24.46 -28.39
N ASN A 193 -8.59 24.29 -27.16
CA ASN A 193 -7.25 24.70 -26.73
C ASN A 193 -6.33 23.47 -26.66
N LYS A 194 -5.97 22.91 -27.83
CA LYS A 194 -4.81 22.05 -27.98
C LYS A 194 -3.57 22.88 -27.68
N ILE A 195 -3.12 22.88 -26.46
CA ILE A 195 -1.76 23.21 -26.10
C ILE A 195 -1.21 22.01 -25.30
N TYR A 196 -0.43 21.24 -26.03
CA TYR A 196 0.65 20.29 -25.71
C TYR A 196 0.47 19.36 -24.50
#